data_f7ecbea325d80f470b5eaf771effb980
#
_entry.id   f7ecbea325d80f470b5eaf771effb980
#
_cell.length_a   1.000
_cell.length_b   1.000
_cell.length_c   1.000
_cell.angle_alpha   90.00
_cell.angle_beta   90.00
_cell.angle_gamma   90.00
#
_symmetry.space_group_name_H-M   'P 1'
#
loop_
_entity.id
_entity.type
_entity.pdbx_description
1 polymer ?
#
loop_
_entity_poly.entity_id
_entity_poly.type
_entity_poly.pdbx_seq_one_letter_code
_entity_poly.pdbx_strand_id
1 'polypeptide(L)'
;MTSETKGLKIGGLVEKDSPSHEEIDNFIHNEGPFPIVERYSVTFVYRGEADEVHLRHWVFGLASTQAFTRVGRSDLWFLVLELPPESRVEYKFEVVQGDQHRLIEDPLNDQKAHDPFGSNSVVQGEGYEFPEWAMPNEETRPGSMKDFSFHSPAFGDERHVTLYTPARFRATRAYPLLVVHDGGDYVRFSQLKVVLDNLIHRLEIPSMVVALTHPKKRLNEYANEENHARFITEELVPRLSSQLPLIDDPSGRGIMGASFGAVASFSTAVRYPGFFGRVLLQSGSFAFTDIGTSQRGPAFDPVVEFVNNYRASPKRFTDRLFVSCGMYESLIYENRSLVPI
;
A
#
# COMPACT_ATOMS: atom_id res chain seq x y z
N MET A 1 19.97 33.62 -2.50
CA MET A 1 19.53 33.27 -1.13
C MET A 1 18.07 32.95 -1.19
N THR A 2 17.71 31.69 -1.18
CA THR A 2 16.31 31.30 -1.09
C THR A 2 15.88 31.47 0.37
N SER A 3 14.77 32.13 0.62
CA SER A 3 14.21 32.35 1.96
C SER A 3 13.86 31.04 2.69
N GLU A 4 13.92 29.93 1.97
CA GLU A 4 13.51 28.59 2.34
C GLU A 4 14.46 27.90 3.34
N THR A 5 15.75 28.22 3.37
CA THR A 5 16.73 27.56 4.25
C THR A 5 17.07 28.34 5.50
N LYS A 6 16.54 29.59 5.64
CA LYS A 6 16.84 30.45 6.78
C LYS A 6 16.27 29.88 8.09
N GLY A 7 17.16 29.55 9.00
CA GLY A 7 16.79 29.01 10.30
C GLY A 7 16.68 27.48 10.35
N LEU A 8 16.88 26.80 9.22
CA LEU A 8 16.99 25.35 9.16
C LEU A 8 18.43 24.90 9.39
N LYS A 9 18.63 23.69 9.87
CA LYS A 9 19.94 23.09 10.14
C LYS A 9 20.87 23.09 8.94
N ILE A 10 20.33 22.87 7.74
CA ILE A 10 21.10 22.92 6.47
C ILE A 10 21.60 24.32 6.10
N GLY A 11 20.97 25.38 6.65
CA GLY A 11 21.24 26.78 6.29
C GLY A 11 22.71 27.17 6.41
N GLY A 12 23.37 26.73 7.48
CA GLY A 12 24.79 27.04 7.70
C GLY A 12 25.76 26.46 6.65
N LEU A 13 25.39 25.36 5.98
CA LEU A 13 26.16 24.82 4.85
C LEU A 13 25.81 25.49 3.53
N VAL A 14 24.54 25.80 3.31
CA VAL A 14 24.04 26.41 2.06
C VAL A 14 24.58 27.83 1.87
N GLU A 15 24.88 28.55 2.96
CA GLU A 15 25.48 29.88 2.93
C GLU A 15 26.94 29.88 2.45
N LYS A 16 27.59 28.71 2.39
CA LYS A 16 28.99 28.58 1.96
C LYS A 16 29.08 28.30 0.46
N ASP A 17 29.92 29.04 -0.25
CA ASP A 17 30.17 28.82 -1.68
C ASP A 17 30.79 27.45 -1.98
N SER A 18 31.55 26.89 -1.03
CA SER A 18 32.21 25.60 -1.16
C SER A 18 32.52 25.02 0.22
N PRO A 19 31.55 24.35 0.87
CA PRO A 19 31.84 23.67 2.13
C PRO A 19 32.87 22.56 1.91
N SER A 20 33.78 22.41 2.85
CA SER A 20 34.79 21.34 2.83
C SER A 20 34.15 19.96 3.06
N HIS A 21 34.83 18.90 2.64
CA HIS A 21 34.38 17.53 2.93
C HIS A 21 34.22 17.28 4.43
N GLU A 22 35.10 17.83 5.25
CA GLU A 22 35.03 17.71 6.71
C GLU A 22 33.77 18.40 7.29
N GLU A 23 33.40 19.55 6.79
CA GLU A 23 32.18 20.26 7.21
C GLU A 23 30.93 19.49 6.81
N ILE A 24 30.92 18.89 5.61
CA ILE A 24 29.83 18.04 5.15
C ILE A 24 29.75 16.76 5.99
N ASP A 25 30.90 16.10 6.28
CA ASP A 25 30.96 14.91 7.13
C ASP A 25 30.42 15.20 8.53
N ASN A 26 30.85 16.32 9.10
CA ASN A 26 30.40 16.75 10.42
C ASN A 26 28.89 17.05 10.44
N PHE A 27 28.36 17.68 9.40
CA PHE A 27 26.92 17.91 9.26
C PHE A 27 26.14 16.59 9.22
N ILE A 28 26.54 15.67 8.34
CA ILE A 28 25.87 14.37 8.20
C ILE A 28 25.94 13.57 9.51
N HIS A 29 27.07 13.63 10.21
CA HIS A 29 27.25 12.88 11.47
C HIS A 29 26.40 13.47 12.62
N ASN A 30 26.30 14.81 12.72
CA ASN A 30 25.75 15.47 13.90
C ASN A 30 24.27 15.86 13.76
N GLU A 31 23.75 16.05 12.53
CA GLU A 31 22.41 16.61 12.32
C GLU A 31 21.34 15.57 12.01
N GLY A 32 21.73 14.29 11.84
CA GLY A 32 20.76 13.18 11.65
C GLY A 32 19.76 13.01 12.79
N PRO A 33 18.74 12.18 12.64
CA PRO A 33 18.50 11.30 11.49
C PRO A 33 18.03 12.03 10.23
N PHE A 34 18.22 11.37 9.07
CA PHE A 34 17.79 11.89 7.79
C PHE A 34 16.53 11.16 7.29
N PRO A 35 15.62 11.85 6.53
CA PRO A 35 15.58 13.30 6.29
C PRO A 35 15.40 14.11 7.58
N ILE A 36 15.94 15.32 7.63
CA ILE A 36 15.82 16.16 8.83
C ILE A 36 14.43 16.78 8.86
N VAL A 37 13.68 16.50 9.92
CA VAL A 37 12.33 17.03 10.12
C VAL A 37 12.37 18.17 11.13
N GLU A 38 12.00 19.37 10.70
CA GLU A 38 11.99 20.59 11.50
C GLU A 38 10.61 21.24 11.41
N ARG A 39 9.69 20.83 12.28
CA ARG A 39 8.26 21.17 12.23
C ARG A 39 7.62 20.70 10.91
N TYR A 40 7.22 21.63 10.06
CA TYR A 40 6.63 21.33 8.75
C TYR A 40 7.66 21.17 7.64
N SER A 41 8.90 21.64 7.86
CA SER A 41 9.96 21.56 6.87
C SER A 41 10.72 20.25 6.98
N VAL A 42 10.93 19.59 5.85
CA VAL A 42 11.70 18.36 5.74
C VAL A 42 12.86 18.61 4.79
N THR A 43 14.08 18.45 5.28
CA THR A 43 15.29 18.57 4.48
C THR A 43 15.78 17.20 4.06
N PHE A 44 15.67 16.91 2.78
CA PHE A 44 16.27 15.74 2.14
C PHE A 44 17.71 16.08 1.73
N VAL A 45 18.61 15.13 1.92
CA VAL A 45 20.04 15.32 1.65
C VAL A 45 20.57 14.12 0.86
N TYR A 46 21.27 14.39 -0.21
CA TYR A 46 22.04 13.39 -0.94
C TYR A 46 23.50 13.80 -1.03
N ARG A 47 24.43 12.88 -0.81
CA ARG A 47 25.84 13.05 -0.98
C ARG A 47 26.38 12.12 -2.04
N GLY A 48 26.95 12.67 -3.07
CA GLY A 48 27.57 11.92 -4.17
C GLY A 48 27.70 12.76 -5.43
N GLU A 49 28.55 12.28 -6.33
CA GLU A 49 28.70 12.87 -7.65
C GLU A 49 27.46 12.59 -8.48
N ALA A 50 26.88 13.64 -9.06
CA ALA A 50 25.72 13.57 -9.94
C ALA A 50 25.66 14.84 -10.81
N ASP A 51 25.01 14.74 -11.97
CA ASP A 51 24.66 15.90 -12.78
C ASP A 51 23.37 16.53 -12.25
N GLU A 52 22.39 15.69 -11.87
CA GLU A 52 21.14 16.08 -11.26
C GLU A 52 20.72 15.06 -10.21
N VAL A 53 20.01 15.53 -9.19
CA VAL A 53 19.35 14.68 -8.19
C VAL A 53 17.90 15.14 -8.06
N HIS A 54 16.96 14.20 -8.08
CA HIS A 54 15.55 14.47 -7.91
C HIS A 54 14.94 13.62 -6.81
N LEU A 55 14.00 14.19 -6.05
CA LEU A 55 13.11 13.45 -5.19
C LEU A 55 11.93 12.93 -6.01
N ARG A 56 11.67 11.63 -5.94
CA ARG A 56 10.50 10.97 -6.52
C ARG A 56 9.53 10.65 -5.40
N HIS A 57 8.36 11.26 -5.42
CA HIS A 57 7.34 11.14 -4.38
C HIS A 57 5.92 11.31 -4.95
N TRP A 58 4.92 11.09 -4.11
CA TRP A 58 3.50 11.21 -4.46
C TRP A 58 2.74 12.12 -3.48
N VAL A 59 3.38 13.17 -2.97
CA VAL A 59 2.70 14.16 -2.11
C VAL A 59 1.62 14.86 -2.92
N PHE A 60 0.38 14.73 -2.47
CA PHE A 60 -0.78 15.31 -3.16
C PHE A 60 -0.66 16.82 -3.27
N GLY A 61 -0.91 17.35 -4.45
CA GLY A 61 -0.79 18.80 -4.72
C GLY A 61 0.61 19.27 -5.11
N LEU A 62 1.64 18.43 -5.03
CA LEU A 62 2.99 18.72 -5.50
C LEU A 62 3.32 17.92 -6.77
N ALA A 63 4.25 18.44 -7.56
CA ALA A 63 4.82 17.68 -8.66
C ALA A 63 5.56 16.45 -8.10
N SER A 64 5.36 15.27 -8.70
CA SER A 64 5.94 14.00 -8.21
C SER A 64 7.46 13.90 -8.36
N THR A 65 8.07 14.85 -9.05
CA THR A 65 9.52 14.99 -9.24
C THR A 65 9.93 16.37 -8.79
N GLN A 66 10.83 16.44 -7.81
CA GLN A 66 11.36 17.70 -7.28
C GLN A 66 12.88 17.70 -7.39
N ALA A 67 13.46 18.73 -8.00
CA ALA A 67 14.88 18.83 -8.16
C ALA A 67 15.59 19.26 -6.86
N PHE A 68 16.71 18.61 -6.55
CA PHE A 68 17.61 19.05 -5.49
C PHE A 68 18.45 20.24 -5.95
N THR A 69 18.88 21.02 -4.99
CA THR A 69 19.87 22.10 -5.19
C THR A 69 21.23 21.60 -4.74
N ARG A 70 22.24 21.75 -5.58
CA ARG A 70 23.64 21.47 -5.21
C ARG A 70 24.18 22.57 -4.29
N VAL A 71 24.87 22.19 -3.23
CA VAL A 71 25.51 23.15 -2.31
C VAL A 71 26.84 23.60 -2.92
N GLY A 72 26.84 24.77 -3.53
CA GLY A 72 28.03 25.35 -4.17
C GLY A 72 28.66 24.40 -5.20
N ARG A 73 29.95 24.07 -5.03
CA ARG A 73 30.70 23.14 -5.88
C ARG A 73 30.97 21.80 -5.19
N SER A 74 30.31 21.53 -4.06
CA SER A 74 30.49 20.30 -3.32
C SER A 74 29.73 19.10 -3.96
N ASP A 75 29.88 17.93 -3.36
CA ASP A 75 29.13 16.72 -3.69
C ASP A 75 27.83 16.59 -2.86
N LEU A 76 27.43 17.65 -2.16
CA LEU A 76 26.24 17.69 -1.33
C LEU A 76 25.05 18.31 -2.11
N TRP A 77 23.92 17.65 -2.02
CA TRP A 77 22.66 18.07 -2.61
C TRP A 77 21.58 18.10 -1.56
N PHE A 78 20.68 19.05 -1.62
CA PHE A 78 19.57 19.16 -0.69
C PHE A 78 18.27 19.59 -1.37
N LEU A 79 17.18 19.26 -0.73
CA LEU A 79 15.84 19.74 -1.08
C LEU A 79 15.06 19.94 0.22
N VAL A 80 14.38 21.07 0.34
CA VAL A 80 13.46 21.34 1.44
C VAL A 80 12.03 21.28 0.90
N LEU A 81 11.19 20.46 1.53
CA LEU A 81 9.75 20.42 1.27
C LEU A 81 8.98 20.62 2.56
N GLU A 82 7.80 21.22 2.46
CA GLU A 82 6.83 21.23 3.53
C GLU A 82 5.98 19.96 3.48
N LEU A 83 5.96 19.21 4.57
CA LEU A 83 5.08 18.06 4.73
C LEU A 83 4.05 18.33 5.84
N PRO A 84 2.80 17.88 5.64
CA PRO A 84 1.80 17.97 6.68
C PRO A 84 2.23 17.21 7.95
N PRO A 85 1.86 17.70 9.14
CA PRO A 85 2.04 16.95 10.39
C PRO A 85 1.39 15.57 10.30
N GLU A 86 1.91 14.63 11.08
CA GLU A 86 1.39 13.26 11.17
C GLU A 86 1.36 12.50 9.84
N SER A 87 2.03 13.05 8.80
CA SER A 87 2.12 12.40 7.50
C SER A 87 3.22 11.33 7.48
N ARG A 88 3.02 10.32 6.61
CA ARG A 88 4.03 9.31 6.27
C ARG A 88 4.12 9.23 4.75
N VAL A 89 5.30 9.52 4.21
CA VAL A 89 5.53 9.62 2.78
C VAL A 89 6.63 8.66 2.35
N GLU A 90 6.37 7.87 1.33
CA GLU A 90 7.37 7.03 0.69
C GLU A 90 8.01 7.77 -0.49
N TYR A 91 9.33 7.61 -0.63
CA TYR A 91 10.08 8.31 -1.66
C TYR A 91 11.31 7.52 -2.14
N LYS A 92 11.85 7.93 -3.28
CA LYS A 92 13.17 7.54 -3.79
C LYS A 92 13.93 8.74 -4.28
N PHE A 93 15.24 8.61 -4.41
CA PHE A 93 16.06 9.54 -5.15
C PHE A 93 16.26 9.03 -6.57
N GLU A 94 16.15 9.93 -7.54
CA GLU A 94 16.60 9.71 -8.91
C GLU A 94 17.92 10.45 -9.08
N VAL A 95 18.99 9.69 -9.26
CA VAL A 95 20.35 10.21 -9.46
C VAL A 95 20.69 10.10 -10.93
N VAL A 96 21.02 11.23 -11.56
CA VAL A 96 21.32 11.34 -12.99
C VAL A 96 22.83 11.56 -13.16
N GLN A 97 23.46 10.74 -14.01
CA GLN A 97 24.84 10.86 -14.43
C GLN A 97 24.93 10.58 -15.94
N GLY A 98 25.17 11.61 -16.77
CA GLY A 98 25.05 11.50 -18.22
C GLY A 98 23.67 11.01 -18.63
N ASP A 99 23.63 9.93 -19.40
CA ASP A 99 22.38 9.29 -19.85
C ASP A 99 21.82 8.27 -18.85
N GLN A 100 22.47 8.08 -17.72
CA GLN A 100 22.03 7.10 -16.71
C GLN A 100 21.12 7.74 -15.66
N HIS A 101 19.93 7.20 -15.52
CA HIS A 101 18.95 7.51 -14.48
C HIS A 101 18.81 6.34 -13.51
N ARG A 102 19.18 6.54 -12.26
CA ARG A 102 19.10 5.50 -11.23
C ARG A 102 18.12 5.90 -10.14
N LEU A 103 17.07 5.09 -9.95
CA LEU A 103 16.19 5.22 -8.81
C LEU A 103 16.81 4.43 -7.63
N ILE A 104 17.15 5.13 -6.57
CA ILE A 104 17.76 4.56 -5.37
C ILE A 104 16.95 4.91 -4.11
N GLU A 105 17.07 4.10 -3.10
CA GLU A 105 16.68 4.49 -1.74
C GLU A 105 17.62 5.58 -1.23
N ASP A 106 17.13 6.37 -0.29
CA ASP A 106 17.96 7.36 0.40
C ASP A 106 19.06 6.67 1.21
N PRO A 107 20.35 6.90 0.88
CA PRO A 107 21.45 6.24 1.58
C PRO A 107 21.62 6.68 3.04
N LEU A 108 21.08 7.83 3.42
CA LEU A 108 21.17 8.39 4.76
C LEU A 108 19.95 8.04 5.64
N ASN A 109 18.96 7.36 5.09
CA ASN A 109 17.73 7.00 5.80
C ASN A 109 17.60 5.49 5.99
N ASP A 110 17.57 5.04 7.25
CA ASP A 110 17.37 3.62 7.58
C ASP A 110 15.90 3.18 7.53
N GLN A 111 14.96 4.14 7.53
CA GLN A 111 13.53 3.80 7.49
C GLN A 111 13.11 3.41 6.09
N LYS A 112 12.62 2.18 5.95
CA LYS A 112 12.19 1.59 4.68
C LYS A 112 10.76 1.06 4.76
N ALA A 113 10.03 1.18 3.65
CA ALA A 113 8.80 0.48 3.39
C ALA A 113 9.05 -0.57 2.33
N HIS A 114 8.80 -1.82 2.64
CA HIS A 114 8.93 -2.92 1.70
C HIS A 114 7.59 -3.23 1.05
N ASP A 115 7.64 -3.55 -0.24
CA ASP A 115 6.50 -3.97 -1.04
C ASP A 115 6.90 -5.14 -1.97
N PRO A 116 5.98 -5.75 -2.74
CA PRO A 116 6.32 -6.82 -3.68
C PRO A 116 7.29 -6.42 -4.80
N PHE A 117 7.54 -5.14 -5.01
CA PHE A 117 8.39 -4.61 -6.09
C PHE A 117 9.75 -4.11 -5.58
N GLY A 118 9.96 -4.12 -4.27
CA GLY A 118 11.21 -3.68 -3.66
C GLY A 118 11.01 -2.93 -2.35
N SER A 119 11.66 -1.78 -2.21
CA SER A 119 11.52 -0.91 -1.04
C SER A 119 11.64 0.55 -1.42
N ASN A 120 11.00 1.40 -0.62
CA ASN A 120 11.08 2.84 -0.68
C ASN A 120 11.62 3.37 0.65
N SER A 121 12.32 4.49 0.62
CA SER A 121 12.63 5.22 1.85
C SER A 121 11.38 5.88 2.40
N VAL A 122 11.31 6.06 3.71
CA VAL A 122 10.15 6.63 4.40
C VAL A 122 10.55 7.87 5.17
N VAL A 123 9.77 8.94 5.02
CA VAL A 123 9.84 10.09 5.92
C VAL A 123 8.51 10.22 6.67
N GLN A 124 8.63 10.54 7.95
CA GLN A 124 7.50 10.80 8.84
C GLN A 124 7.50 12.27 9.21
N GLY A 125 6.36 12.95 8.98
CA GLY A 125 6.16 14.31 9.43
C GLY A 125 6.10 14.40 10.96
N GLU A 126 6.25 15.61 11.49
CA GLU A 126 6.20 15.84 12.93
C GLU A 126 4.89 15.29 13.54
N GLY A 127 4.99 14.56 14.63
CA GLY A 127 3.84 13.97 15.32
C GLY A 127 3.30 12.67 14.73
N TYR A 128 3.91 12.12 13.69
CA TYR A 128 3.50 10.81 13.19
C TYR A 128 3.73 9.72 14.24
N GLU A 129 2.69 8.97 14.54
CA GLU A 129 2.77 7.81 15.42
C GLU A 129 2.45 6.53 14.65
N PHE A 130 3.33 5.53 14.76
CA PHE A 130 3.07 4.23 14.17
C PHE A 130 1.92 3.55 14.95
N PRO A 131 0.89 2.99 14.27
CA PRO A 131 -0.25 2.43 14.95
C PRO A 131 0.12 1.26 15.86
N GLU A 132 -0.19 1.34 17.15
CA GLU A 132 0.10 0.30 18.14
C GLU A 132 -0.48 -1.06 17.76
N TRP A 133 -1.66 -1.08 17.14
CA TRP A 133 -2.30 -2.32 16.73
C TRP A 133 -1.55 -3.06 15.60
N ALA A 134 -0.63 -2.40 14.92
CA ALA A 134 0.25 -3.00 13.91
C ALA A 134 1.61 -3.46 14.48
N MET A 135 1.86 -3.23 15.77
CA MET A 135 3.09 -3.65 16.43
C MET A 135 2.90 -4.99 17.17
N PRO A 136 3.89 -5.90 17.14
CA PRO A 136 3.86 -7.11 17.97
C PRO A 136 3.65 -6.75 19.45
N ASN A 137 2.75 -7.47 20.12
CA ASN A 137 2.44 -7.31 21.53
C ASN A 137 2.44 -8.67 22.22
N GLU A 138 3.29 -8.84 23.23
CA GLU A 138 3.46 -10.12 23.96
C GLU A 138 2.20 -10.52 24.76
N GLU A 139 1.37 -9.57 25.15
CA GLU A 139 0.11 -9.85 25.86
C GLU A 139 -0.98 -10.36 24.93
N THR A 140 -0.84 -10.14 23.62
CA THR A 140 -1.81 -10.55 22.62
C THR A 140 -1.76 -12.06 22.39
N ARG A 141 -2.91 -12.72 22.48
CA ARG A 141 -3.02 -14.13 22.16
C ARG A 141 -3.07 -14.33 20.66
N PRO A 142 -2.07 -15.02 20.08
CA PRO A 142 -2.00 -15.17 18.64
C PRO A 142 -3.02 -16.17 18.11
N GLY A 143 -3.62 -15.85 16.97
CA GLY A 143 -4.32 -16.82 16.13
C GLY A 143 -3.34 -17.75 15.43
N SER A 144 -3.86 -18.74 14.72
CA SER A 144 -3.06 -19.68 13.94
C SER A 144 -3.27 -19.50 12.45
N MET A 145 -2.23 -19.83 11.67
CA MET A 145 -2.28 -19.86 10.22
C MET A 145 -2.00 -21.27 9.73
N LYS A 146 -2.75 -21.72 8.74
CA LYS A 146 -2.59 -23.04 8.12
C LYS A 146 -2.78 -22.94 6.60
N ASP A 147 -1.82 -23.48 5.88
CA ASP A 147 -1.87 -23.57 4.43
C ASP A 147 -2.60 -24.82 3.97
N PHE A 148 -3.34 -24.69 2.89
CA PHE A 148 -3.92 -25.79 2.16
C PHE A 148 -4.02 -25.47 0.67
N SER A 149 -4.12 -26.51 -0.14
CA SER A 149 -4.34 -26.40 -1.58
C SER A 149 -5.49 -27.30 -2.00
N PHE A 150 -6.14 -26.93 -3.08
CA PHE A 150 -7.15 -27.75 -3.71
C PHE A 150 -7.27 -27.45 -5.20
N HIS A 151 -7.70 -28.45 -5.96
CA HIS A 151 -7.96 -28.27 -7.37
C HIS A 151 -9.18 -27.38 -7.60
N SER A 152 -9.01 -26.33 -8.40
CA SER A 152 -10.08 -25.41 -8.80
C SER A 152 -10.59 -25.76 -10.19
N PRO A 153 -11.85 -26.19 -10.33
CA PRO A 153 -12.49 -26.36 -11.62
C PRO A 153 -12.52 -25.08 -12.48
N ALA A 154 -12.71 -23.91 -11.87
CA ALA A 154 -12.76 -22.65 -12.59
C ALA A 154 -11.42 -22.31 -13.27
N PHE A 155 -10.30 -22.64 -12.63
CA PHE A 155 -8.96 -22.42 -13.19
C PHE A 155 -8.34 -23.66 -13.86
N GLY A 156 -8.85 -24.86 -13.55
CA GLY A 156 -8.29 -26.13 -14.02
C GLY A 156 -6.94 -26.48 -13.41
N ASP A 157 -6.59 -25.90 -12.23
CA ASP A 157 -5.32 -26.12 -11.55
C ASP A 157 -5.45 -26.11 -10.01
N GLU A 158 -4.35 -26.45 -9.32
CA GLU A 158 -4.25 -26.36 -7.87
C GLU A 158 -4.16 -24.90 -7.41
N ARG A 159 -5.00 -24.52 -6.44
CA ARG A 159 -4.99 -23.21 -5.81
C ARG A 159 -4.56 -23.30 -4.36
N HIS A 160 -3.67 -22.39 -3.98
CA HIS A 160 -3.13 -22.26 -2.64
C HIS A 160 -3.89 -21.20 -1.84
N VAL A 161 -4.20 -21.51 -0.59
CA VAL A 161 -4.90 -20.62 0.34
C VAL A 161 -4.28 -20.78 1.72
N THR A 162 -4.02 -19.66 2.39
CA THR A 162 -3.65 -19.64 3.80
C THR A 162 -4.87 -19.25 4.63
N LEU A 163 -5.22 -20.08 5.59
CA LEU A 163 -6.34 -19.87 6.50
C LEU A 163 -5.85 -19.37 7.85
N TYR A 164 -6.33 -18.20 8.24
CA TYR A 164 -6.16 -17.70 9.60
C TYR A 164 -7.39 -18.06 10.44
N THR A 165 -7.16 -18.58 11.64
CA THR A 165 -8.18 -18.79 12.65
C THR A 165 -7.82 -18.04 13.93
N PRO A 166 -8.79 -17.36 14.59
CA PRO A 166 -8.50 -16.53 15.75
C PRO A 166 -8.08 -17.37 16.96
N ALA A 167 -7.40 -16.73 17.90
CA ALA A 167 -7.12 -17.36 19.19
C ALA A 167 -8.41 -17.89 19.82
N ARG A 168 -8.32 -19.07 20.47
CA ARG A 168 -9.48 -19.75 21.10
C ARG A 168 -10.62 -20.08 20.13
N PHE A 169 -10.29 -20.41 18.89
CA PHE A 169 -11.26 -20.92 17.92
C PHE A 169 -12.04 -22.12 18.49
N ARG A 170 -13.37 -22.11 18.31
CA ARG A 170 -14.26 -23.18 18.77
C ARG A 170 -15.20 -23.62 17.65
N ALA A 171 -15.27 -24.90 17.36
CA ALA A 171 -16.16 -25.44 16.33
C ALA A 171 -17.67 -25.20 16.61
N THR A 172 -18.02 -24.88 17.87
CA THR A 172 -19.42 -24.64 18.32
C THR A 172 -19.83 -23.16 18.20
N ARG A 173 -18.97 -22.26 17.71
CA ARG A 173 -19.26 -20.84 17.54
C ARG A 173 -19.17 -20.47 16.07
N ALA A 174 -20.17 -19.76 15.54
CA ALA A 174 -20.13 -19.22 14.19
C ALA A 174 -19.22 -18.00 14.08
N TYR A 175 -18.46 -17.90 12.97
CA TYR A 175 -17.50 -16.85 12.71
C TYR A 175 -17.79 -16.14 11.38
N PRO A 176 -17.60 -14.82 11.31
CA PRO A 176 -17.50 -14.14 10.02
C PRO A 176 -16.29 -14.66 9.23
N LEU A 177 -16.42 -14.64 7.91
CA LEU A 177 -15.35 -14.93 6.96
C LEU A 177 -14.90 -13.65 6.28
N LEU A 178 -13.59 -13.39 6.24
CA LEU A 178 -12.96 -12.39 5.41
C LEU A 178 -12.10 -13.07 4.35
N VAL A 179 -12.35 -12.79 3.08
CA VAL A 179 -11.48 -13.19 1.96
C VAL A 179 -10.53 -12.04 1.65
N VAL A 180 -9.23 -12.33 1.60
CA VAL A 180 -8.17 -11.35 1.38
C VAL A 180 -7.37 -11.73 0.14
N HIS A 181 -7.38 -10.87 -0.86
CA HIS A 181 -6.52 -11.01 -2.04
C HIS A 181 -5.07 -10.65 -1.70
N ASP A 182 -4.10 -11.23 -2.43
CA ASP A 182 -2.68 -11.06 -2.15
C ASP A 182 -2.30 -11.38 -0.69
N GLY A 183 -2.86 -12.45 -0.15
CA GLY A 183 -2.75 -12.77 1.28
C GLY A 183 -1.33 -12.86 1.80
N GLY A 184 -0.39 -13.40 1.00
CA GLY A 184 1.02 -13.45 1.33
C GLY A 184 1.66 -12.08 1.51
N ASP A 185 1.30 -11.14 0.65
CA ASP A 185 1.80 -9.76 0.70
C ASP A 185 1.23 -9.02 1.92
N TYR A 186 -0.04 -9.21 2.22
CA TYR A 186 -0.66 -8.66 3.44
C TYR A 186 0.02 -9.17 4.73
N VAL A 187 0.36 -10.45 4.77
CA VAL A 187 1.08 -11.02 5.93
C VAL A 187 2.50 -10.47 6.01
N ARG A 188 3.20 -10.42 4.88
CA ARG A 188 4.63 -10.06 4.84
C ARG A 188 4.88 -8.56 4.99
N PHE A 189 4.09 -7.73 4.30
CA PHE A 189 4.36 -6.29 4.18
C PHE A 189 3.45 -5.43 5.06
N SER A 190 2.24 -5.90 5.38
CA SER A 190 1.27 -5.17 6.20
C SER A 190 1.07 -5.80 7.58
N GLN A 191 1.83 -6.84 7.93
CA GLN A 191 1.73 -7.55 9.20
C GLN A 191 0.28 -7.96 9.57
N LEU A 192 -0.53 -8.32 8.58
CA LEU A 192 -1.97 -8.54 8.75
C LEU A 192 -2.29 -9.51 9.90
N LYS A 193 -1.46 -10.54 10.11
CA LYS A 193 -1.65 -11.47 11.25
C LYS A 193 -1.55 -10.74 12.58
N VAL A 194 -0.55 -9.87 12.77
CA VAL A 194 -0.35 -9.08 13.99
C VAL A 194 -1.54 -8.15 14.20
N VAL A 195 -1.98 -7.48 13.14
CA VAL A 195 -3.15 -6.58 13.15
C VAL A 195 -4.41 -7.33 13.60
N LEU A 196 -4.69 -8.51 13.01
CA LEU A 196 -5.85 -9.33 13.37
C LEU A 196 -5.76 -9.80 14.83
N ASP A 197 -4.60 -10.29 15.25
CA ASP A 197 -4.39 -10.76 16.61
C ASP A 197 -4.63 -9.66 17.64
N ASN A 198 -4.06 -8.46 17.43
CA ASN A 198 -4.19 -7.31 18.32
C ASN A 198 -5.63 -6.79 18.38
N LEU A 199 -6.25 -6.52 17.22
CA LEU A 199 -7.60 -5.98 17.18
C LEU A 199 -8.65 -6.95 17.72
N ILE A 200 -8.50 -8.25 17.48
CA ILE A 200 -9.37 -9.28 18.08
C ILE A 200 -9.14 -9.37 19.60
N HIS A 201 -7.88 -9.32 20.06
CA HIS A 201 -7.55 -9.33 21.47
C HIS A 201 -8.14 -8.15 22.24
N ARG A 202 -8.07 -6.96 21.65
CA ARG A 202 -8.65 -5.71 22.19
C ARG A 202 -10.17 -5.61 22.05
N LEU A 203 -10.82 -6.60 21.41
CA LEU A 203 -12.26 -6.63 21.10
C LEU A 203 -12.72 -5.46 20.20
N GLU A 204 -11.82 -4.88 19.43
CA GLU A 204 -12.11 -3.82 18.46
C GLU A 204 -12.74 -4.37 17.19
N ILE A 205 -12.41 -5.62 16.85
CA ILE A 205 -13.08 -6.38 15.78
C ILE A 205 -13.55 -7.72 16.31
N PRO A 206 -14.61 -8.32 15.73
CA PRO A 206 -15.04 -9.64 16.10
C PRO A 206 -14.00 -10.70 15.75
N SER A 207 -13.92 -11.78 16.55
CA SER A 207 -13.15 -12.96 16.17
C SER A 207 -13.68 -13.48 14.83
N MET A 208 -12.81 -13.63 13.84
CA MET A 208 -13.19 -14.04 12.48
C MET A 208 -12.20 -15.06 11.90
N VAL A 209 -12.65 -15.77 10.90
CA VAL A 209 -11.81 -16.60 10.02
C VAL A 209 -11.39 -15.75 8.82
N VAL A 210 -10.12 -15.86 8.40
CA VAL A 210 -9.63 -15.12 7.24
C VAL A 210 -9.03 -16.10 6.23
N ALA A 211 -9.51 -16.05 4.99
CA ALA A 211 -8.97 -16.80 3.86
C ALA A 211 -8.09 -15.90 3.01
N LEU A 212 -6.79 -16.14 3.04
CA LEU A 212 -5.78 -15.38 2.30
C LEU A 212 -5.50 -16.12 0.99
N THR A 213 -5.86 -15.53 -0.13
CA THR A 213 -5.70 -16.11 -1.46
C THR A 213 -4.39 -15.70 -2.10
N HIS A 214 -3.82 -16.59 -2.91
CA HIS A 214 -2.54 -16.38 -3.59
C HIS A 214 -2.74 -16.58 -5.10
N PRO A 215 -2.63 -15.51 -5.91
CA PRO A 215 -2.78 -15.62 -7.36
C PRO A 215 -1.54 -16.26 -7.97
N LYS A 216 -1.71 -16.97 -9.10
CA LYS A 216 -0.59 -17.45 -9.92
C LYS A 216 -0.20 -16.48 -11.01
N LYS A 217 -1.21 -15.85 -11.63
CA LYS A 217 -1.04 -14.84 -12.68
C LYS A 217 -1.80 -13.56 -12.28
N ARG A 218 -1.27 -12.87 -11.27
CA ARG A 218 -1.94 -11.80 -10.55
C ARG A 218 -2.66 -10.78 -11.44
N LEU A 219 -1.97 -10.20 -12.41
CA LEU A 219 -2.55 -9.16 -13.26
C LEU A 219 -3.71 -9.69 -14.11
N ASN A 220 -3.61 -10.93 -14.60
CA ASN A 220 -4.67 -11.53 -15.39
C ASN A 220 -5.88 -11.92 -14.53
N GLU A 221 -5.62 -12.59 -13.40
CA GLU A 221 -6.66 -13.11 -12.52
C GLU A 221 -7.45 -11.98 -11.83
N TYR A 222 -6.80 -10.86 -11.54
CA TYR A 222 -7.40 -9.75 -10.80
C TYR A 222 -8.00 -8.66 -11.69
N ALA A 223 -7.72 -8.68 -13.00
CA ALA A 223 -8.23 -7.70 -13.94
C ALA A 223 -9.67 -8.02 -14.42
N ASN A 224 -10.63 -8.11 -13.47
CA ASN A 224 -12.03 -8.42 -13.77
C ASN A 224 -12.27 -9.81 -14.40
N GLU A 225 -11.48 -10.82 -14.01
CA GLU A 225 -11.54 -12.16 -14.59
C GLU A 225 -12.67 -12.97 -13.96
N GLU A 226 -13.51 -13.62 -14.81
CA GLU A 226 -14.70 -14.35 -14.36
C GLU A 226 -14.36 -15.60 -13.56
N ASN A 227 -13.33 -16.37 -14.00
CA ASN A 227 -12.95 -17.58 -13.29
C ASN A 227 -12.42 -17.29 -11.89
N HIS A 228 -11.81 -16.09 -11.69
CA HIS A 228 -11.42 -15.65 -10.36
C HIS A 228 -12.64 -15.43 -9.46
N ALA A 229 -13.65 -14.73 -9.96
CA ALA A 229 -14.89 -14.51 -9.21
C ALA A 229 -15.59 -15.83 -8.87
N ARG A 230 -15.65 -16.77 -9.82
CA ARG A 230 -16.21 -18.13 -9.62
C ARG A 230 -15.40 -18.92 -8.58
N PHE A 231 -14.07 -18.91 -8.69
CA PHE A 231 -13.19 -19.55 -7.69
C PHE A 231 -13.51 -19.08 -6.28
N ILE A 232 -13.65 -17.77 -6.07
CA ILE A 232 -13.96 -17.22 -4.74
C ILE A 232 -15.35 -17.63 -4.28
N THR A 233 -16.38 -17.44 -5.12
CA THR A 233 -17.79 -17.53 -4.69
C THR A 233 -18.37 -18.92 -4.79
N GLU A 234 -17.97 -19.72 -5.78
CA GLU A 234 -18.54 -21.05 -6.04
C GLU A 234 -17.68 -22.19 -5.52
N GLU A 235 -16.39 -21.96 -5.26
CA GLU A 235 -15.47 -23.01 -4.82
C GLU A 235 -14.91 -22.75 -3.42
N LEU A 236 -14.17 -21.66 -3.20
CA LEU A 236 -13.46 -21.38 -1.94
C LEU A 236 -14.43 -21.18 -0.78
N VAL A 237 -15.36 -20.25 -0.88
CA VAL A 237 -16.29 -19.93 0.21
C VAL A 237 -17.18 -21.14 0.56
N PRO A 238 -17.83 -21.84 -0.40
CA PRO A 238 -18.61 -23.05 -0.10
C PRO A 238 -17.77 -24.15 0.55
N ARG A 239 -16.54 -24.37 0.08
CA ARG A 239 -15.62 -25.34 0.68
C ARG A 239 -15.31 -25.01 2.13
N LEU A 240 -15.00 -23.75 2.44
CA LEU A 240 -14.75 -23.32 3.82
C LEU A 240 -16.00 -23.44 4.69
N SER A 241 -17.17 -23.07 4.16
CA SER A 241 -18.45 -23.18 4.88
C SER A 241 -18.84 -24.64 5.21
N SER A 242 -18.40 -25.60 4.39
CA SER A 242 -18.63 -27.02 4.67
C SER A 242 -17.71 -27.59 5.77
N GLN A 243 -16.58 -26.93 6.06
CA GLN A 243 -15.55 -27.42 6.97
C GLN A 243 -15.46 -26.62 8.27
N LEU A 244 -15.94 -25.40 8.28
CA LEU A 244 -15.80 -24.44 9.39
C LEU A 244 -17.17 -23.87 9.77
N PRO A 245 -17.38 -23.53 11.03
CA PRO A 245 -18.61 -22.92 11.51
C PRO A 245 -18.65 -21.44 11.12
N LEU A 246 -18.89 -21.17 9.85
CA LEU A 246 -19.01 -19.82 9.32
C LEU A 246 -20.45 -19.32 9.38
N ILE A 247 -20.62 -18.00 9.51
CA ILE A 247 -21.93 -17.35 9.38
C ILE A 247 -22.36 -17.46 7.92
N ASP A 248 -23.42 -18.19 7.65
CA ASP A 248 -23.98 -18.38 6.30
C ASP A 248 -24.98 -17.27 5.95
N ASP A 249 -24.48 -16.05 5.92
CA ASP A 249 -25.23 -14.85 5.61
C ASP A 249 -24.28 -13.82 5.00
N PRO A 250 -24.72 -12.99 4.01
CA PRO A 250 -23.87 -11.95 3.43
C PRO A 250 -23.26 -11.01 4.48
N SER A 251 -23.98 -10.71 5.56
CA SER A 251 -23.46 -9.86 6.64
C SER A 251 -22.26 -10.47 7.38
N GLY A 252 -22.10 -11.80 7.32
CA GLY A 252 -20.95 -12.52 7.84
C GLY A 252 -19.79 -12.68 6.85
N ARG A 253 -19.94 -12.23 5.60
CA ARG A 253 -18.92 -12.38 4.55
C ARG A 253 -18.34 -11.05 4.16
N GLY A 254 -17.02 -10.96 4.23
CA GLY A 254 -16.23 -9.81 3.75
C GLY A 254 -15.25 -10.21 2.67
N ILE A 255 -14.91 -9.27 1.79
CA ILE A 255 -13.86 -9.43 0.78
C ILE A 255 -13.03 -8.15 0.73
N MET A 256 -11.71 -8.29 0.64
CA MET A 256 -10.81 -7.15 0.56
C MET A 256 -9.58 -7.41 -0.32
N GLY A 257 -8.99 -6.32 -0.75
CA GLY A 257 -7.70 -6.33 -1.45
C GLY A 257 -7.19 -4.93 -1.71
N ALA A 258 -5.93 -4.85 -2.12
CA ALA A 258 -5.26 -3.62 -2.48
C ALA A 258 -4.83 -3.61 -3.95
N SER A 259 -4.79 -2.42 -4.56
CA SER A 259 -4.36 -2.26 -5.95
C SER A 259 -5.21 -3.11 -6.91
N PHE A 260 -4.62 -4.02 -7.67
CA PHE A 260 -5.35 -5.02 -8.47
C PHE A 260 -6.21 -5.97 -7.60
N GLY A 261 -5.79 -6.27 -6.36
CA GLY A 261 -6.61 -7.02 -5.42
C GLY A 261 -7.91 -6.30 -5.05
N ALA A 262 -7.91 -4.97 -5.02
CA ALA A 262 -9.13 -4.18 -4.87
C ALA A 262 -10.03 -4.28 -6.13
N VAL A 263 -9.46 -4.29 -7.33
CA VAL A 263 -10.21 -4.55 -8.56
C VAL A 263 -10.87 -5.92 -8.53
N ALA A 264 -10.13 -6.97 -8.13
CA ALA A 264 -10.65 -8.32 -8.00
C ALA A 264 -11.79 -8.40 -6.96
N SER A 265 -11.63 -7.75 -5.81
CA SER A 265 -12.68 -7.68 -4.77
C SER A 265 -13.93 -6.99 -5.29
N PHE A 266 -13.75 -5.86 -5.96
CA PHE A 266 -14.84 -5.06 -6.53
C PHE A 266 -15.57 -5.81 -7.64
N SER A 267 -14.85 -6.34 -8.63
CA SER A 267 -15.43 -7.07 -9.76
C SER A 267 -16.14 -8.35 -9.30
N THR A 268 -15.59 -9.08 -8.34
CA THR A 268 -16.23 -10.25 -7.74
C THR A 268 -17.55 -9.88 -7.08
N ALA A 269 -17.56 -8.81 -6.26
CA ALA A 269 -18.76 -8.37 -5.57
C ALA A 269 -19.83 -7.85 -6.54
N VAL A 270 -19.45 -7.17 -7.62
CA VAL A 270 -20.37 -6.68 -8.67
C VAL A 270 -20.96 -7.84 -9.49
N ARG A 271 -20.18 -8.89 -9.78
CA ARG A 271 -20.64 -10.09 -10.48
C ARG A 271 -21.60 -10.94 -9.64
N TYR A 272 -21.40 -10.97 -8.33
CA TYR A 272 -22.23 -11.73 -7.37
C TYR A 272 -22.86 -10.77 -6.34
N PRO A 273 -23.83 -9.92 -6.75
CA PRO A 273 -24.42 -8.93 -5.88
C PRO A 273 -25.08 -9.56 -4.66
N GLY A 274 -24.78 -9.03 -3.49
CA GLY A 274 -25.32 -9.52 -2.22
C GLY A 274 -24.65 -10.80 -1.69
N PHE A 275 -23.61 -11.33 -2.36
CA PHE A 275 -22.86 -12.47 -1.83
C PHE A 275 -21.94 -12.04 -0.64
N PHE A 276 -21.28 -10.90 -0.80
CA PHE A 276 -20.49 -10.26 0.25
C PHE A 276 -21.22 -9.04 0.79
N GLY A 277 -21.59 -9.07 2.07
CA GLY A 277 -22.22 -7.92 2.74
C GLY A 277 -21.23 -6.82 3.10
N ARG A 278 -19.92 -7.09 3.04
CA ARG A 278 -18.85 -6.14 3.33
C ARG A 278 -17.74 -6.22 2.28
N VAL A 279 -17.38 -5.07 1.72
CA VAL A 279 -16.31 -4.94 0.72
C VAL A 279 -15.35 -3.84 1.17
N LEU A 280 -14.07 -4.16 1.24
CA LEU A 280 -13.00 -3.21 1.56
C LEU A 280 -12.05 -3.11 0.37
N LEU A 281 -11.95 -1.92 -0.23
CA LEU A 281 -11.11 -1.60 -1.38
C LEU A 281 -10.00 -0.65 -0.92
N GLN A 282 -8.75 -1.11 -0.96
CA GLN A 282 -7.61 -0.31 -0.53
C GLN A 282 -6.76 0.09 -1.73
N SER A 283 -6.52 1.38 -1.92
CA SER A 283 -5.64 1.93 -2.97
C SER A 283 -5.86 1.23 -4.31
N GLY A 284 -7.12 1.16 -4.76
CA GLY A 284 -7.50 0.36 -5.93
C GLY A 284 -6.97 0.93 -7.24
N SER A 285 -6.51 0.06 -8.13
CA SER A 285 -6.06 0.41 -9.48
C SER A 285 -7.25 0.62 -10.43
N PHE A 286 -8.15 1.54 -10.08
CA PHE A 286 -9.42 1.78 -10.79
C PHE A 286 -9.25 2.68 -12.02
N ALA A 287 -8.35 2.29 -12.92
CA ALA A 287 -8.13 3.03 -14.18
C ALA A 287 -9.42 3.11 -15.00
N PHE A 288 -9.74 4.30 -15.50
CA PHE A 288 -10.98 4.58 -16.27
C PHE A 288 -10.74 5.42 -17.53
N THR A 289 -9.50 5.49 -17.99
CA THR A 289 -9.15 6.10 -19.28
C THR A 289 -9.62 5.23 -20.45
N ASP A 290 -9.61 5.76 -21.67
CA ASP A 290 -9.93 4.97 -22.87
C ASP A 290 -9.01 3.75 -22.99
N ILE A 291 -9.60 2.61 -23.38
CA ILE A 291 -8.87 1.35 -23.59
C ILE A 291 -7.78 1.56 -24.65
N GLY A 292 -6.58 1.04 -24.38
CA GLY A 292 -5.44 1.15 -25.28
C GLY A 292 -4.71 2.49 -25.25
N THR A 293 -5.25 3.51 -24.57
CA THR A 293 -4.58 4.79 -24.35
C THR A 293 -3.96 4.90 -22.96
N SER A 294 -4.23 3.94 -22.08
CA SER A 294 -3.61 3.84 -20.77
C SER A 294 -2.11 3.65 -20.89
N GLN A 295 -1.33 4.55 -20.32
CA GLN A 295 0.13 4.42 -20.24
C GLN A 295 0.61 3.26 -19.35
N ARG A 296 -0.31 2.57 -18.68
CA ARG A 296 -0.06 1.44 -17.77
C ARG A 296 0.02 0.09 -18.49
N GLY A 297 -0.21 0.05 -19.79
CA GLY A 297 -0.11 -1.14 -20.62
C GLY A 297 -1.37 -2.02 -20.67
N PRO A 298 -1.38 -3.06 -21.52
CA PRO A 298 -2.57 -3.84 -21.88
C PRO A 298 -3.16 -4.65 -20.73
N ALA A 299 -2.42 -4.92 -19.65
CA ALA A 299 -2.96 -5.60 -18.47
C ALA A 299 -4.07 -4.78 -17.78
N PHE A 300 -4.14 -3.46 -18.02
CA PHE A 300 -5.18 -2.60 -17.49
C PHE A 300 -6.43 -2.51 -18.37
N ASP A 301 -6.41 -2.96 -19.62
CA ASP A 301 -7.56 -2.84 -20.51
C ASP A 301 -8.84 -3.47 -19.93
N PRO A 302 -8.83 -4.69 -19.35
CA PRO A 302 -10.03 -5.25 -18.71
C PRO A 302 -10.48 -4.46 -17.47
N VAL A 303 -9.56 -3.82 -16.76
CA VAL A 303 -9.87 -2.96 -15.60
C VAL A 303 -10.58 -1.70 -16.09
N VAL A 304 -10.03 -1.04 -17.12
CA VAL A 304 -10.61 0.17 -17.71
C VAL A 304 -12.03 -0.12 -18.23
N GLU A 305 -12.21 -1.22 -18.94
CA GLU A 305 -13.53 -1.64 -19.43
C GLU A 305 -14.51 -1.84 -18.27
N PHE A 306 -14.11 -2.60 -17.24
CA PHE A 306 -14.95 -2.85 -16.07
C PHE A 306 -15.34 -1.57 -15.33
N VAL A 307 -14.37 -0.71 -15.05
CA VAL A 307 -14.61 0.55 -14.32
C VAL A 307 -15.49 1.49 -15.13
N ASN A 308 -15.25 1.63 -16.44
CA ASN A 308 -16.09 2.45 -17.32
C ASN A 308 -17.53 1.93 -17.39
N ASN A 309 -17.71 0.61 -17.52
CA ASN A 309 -19.04 -0.01 -17.54
C ASN A 309 -19.80 0.20 -16.22
N TYR A 310 -19.10 0.05 -15.10
CA TYR A 310 -19.69 0.32 -13.78
C TYR A 310 -20.06 1.78 -13.62
N ARG A 311 -19.19 2.72 -14.03
CA ARG A 311 -19.47 4.16 -14.00
C ARG A 311 -20.67 4.55 -14.85
N ALA A 312 -20.83 3.92 -16.01
CA ALA A 312 -21.96 4.17 -16.90
C ALA A 312 -23.31 3.66 -16.33
N SER A 313 -23.29 2.62 -15.51
CA SER A 313 -24.48 2.02 -14.91
C SER A 313 -24.19 1.44 -13.53
N PRO A 314 -23.98 2.30 -12.51
CA PRO A 314 -23.67 1.84 -11.17
C PRO A 314 -24.83 1.07 -10.55
N LYS A 315 -24.50 0.00 -9.83
CA LYS A 315 -25.48 -0.87 -9.16
C LYS A 315 -25.06 -1.16 -7.74
N ARG A 316 -26.01 -1.23 -6.81
CA ARG A 316 -25.75 -1.72 -5.47
C ARG A 316 -25.35 -3.19 -5.52
N PHE A 317 -24.20 -3.55 -4.93
CA PHE A 317 -23.64 -4.90 -4.93
C PHE A 317 -23.31 -5.42 -3.53
N THR A 318 -23.28 -4.52 -2.53
CA THR A 318 -22.97 -4.85 -1.14
C THR A 318 -23.74 -3.95 -0.19
N ASP A 319 -23.83 -4.33 1.08
CA ASP A 319 -24.48 -3.52 2.10
C ASP A 319 -23.52 -2.46 2.68
N ARG A 320 -22.24 -2.80 2.78
CA ARG A 320 -21.20 -1.93 3.33
C ARG A 320 -19.96 -1.94 2.44
N LEU A 321 -19.68 -0.79 1.86
CA LEU A 321 -18.49 -0.54 1.08
C LEU A 321 -17.58 0.43 1.86
N PHE A 322 -16.32 0.05 2.02
CA PHE A 322 -15.27 0.91 2.54
C PHE A 322 -14.18 1.05 1.47
N VAL A 323 -13.83 2.28 1.14
CA VAL A 323 -12.76 2.60 0.19
C VAL A 323 -11.73 3.44 0.91
N SER A 324 -10.48 3.03 0.84
CA SER A 324 -9.34 3.79 1.39
C SER A 324 -8.25 3.95 0.36
N CYS A 325 -7.57 5.08 0.41
CA CYS A 325 -6.37 5.35 -0.38
C CYS A 325 -5.53 6.38 0.37
N GLY A 326 -4.21 6.17 0.42
CA GLY A 326 -3.30 7.15 0.98
C GLY A 326 -3.31 8.44 0.17
N MET A 327 -3.22 9.59 0.85
CA MET A 327 -3.15 10.89 0.18
C MET A 327 -1.86 11.07 -0.63
N TYR A 328 -0.85 10.28 -0.33
CA TYR A 328 0.49 10.36 -0.92
C TYR A 328 0.81 9.15 -1.80
N GLU A 329 -0.20 8.66 -2.53
CA GLU A 329 -0.11 7.56 -3.48
C GLU A 329 -0.49 8.01 -4.89
N SER A 330 0.11 7.37 -5.90
CA SER A 330 -0.20 7.63 -7.32
C SER A 330 -1.66 7.32 -7.69
N LEU A 331 -2.31 6.43 -6.94
CA LEU A 331 -3.68 5.97 -7.19
C LEU A 331 -4.77 6.88 -6.59
N ILE A 332 -4.38 7.94 -5.88
CA ILE A 332 -5.34 8.79 -5.16
C ILE A 332 -6.41 9.41 -6.07
N TYR A 333 -6.04 9.82 -7.28
CA TYR A 333 -6.97 10.44 -8.23
C TYR A 333 -8.05 9.44 -8.69
N GLU A 334 -7.66 8.21 -9.02
CA GLU A 334 -8.59 7.16 -9.47
C GLU A 334 -9.54 6.76 -8.36
N ASN A 335 -9.04 6.59 -7.14
CA ASN A 335 -9.86 6.25 -6.00
C ASN A 335 -10.84 7.38 -5.64
N ARG A 336 -10.40 8.63 -5.63
CA ARG A 336 -11.28 9.78 -5.42
C ARG A 336 -12.36 9.91 -6.49
N SER A 337 -12.08 9.55 -7.75
CA SER A 337 -13.05 9.63 -8.83
C SER A 337 -14.10 8.53 -8.78
N LEU A 338 -13.82 7.41 -8.12
CA LEU A 338 -14.77 6.30 -7.95
C LEU A 338 -15.77 6.55 -6.81
N VAL A 339 -15.36 7.21 -5.73
CA VAL A 339 -16.18 7.39 -4.52
C VAL A 339 -17.55 8.05 -4.77
N PRO A 340 -17.72 9.04 -5.68
CA PRO A 340 -19.01 9.67 -5.94
C PRO A 340 -20.02 8.79 -6.70
N ILE A 341 -19.62 7.64 -7.20
CA ILE A 341 -20.43 6.75 -8.05
C ILE A 341 -21.12 5.68 -7.22
#